data_6d98a1730c14dc215093fc912d947c73
#
_entry.id   6d98a1730c14dc215093fc912d947c73
#
_cell.length_a   1.000
_cell.length_b   1.000
_cell.length_c   1.000
_cell.angle_alpha   90.00
_cell.angle_beta   90.00
_cell.angle_gamma   90.00
#
_symmetry.space_group_name_H-M   'P 1'
#
loop_
_entity.id
_entity.type
_entity.pdbx_description
1 polymer ?
#
loop_
_entity_poly.entity_id
_entity_poly.type
_entity_poly.pdbx_seq_one_letter_code
_entity_poly.pdbx_strand_id
1 'polypeptide(L)'
;MDEQHHLDGEIRGGRHVMSVRVYYEDTDFSGIVYHANYLRFMERGRTNHLRLLGADHRALFEEVEQEAPGFAFVVRSMQIEFLKPARMDDILQVTTAPEDVKGASITLHQRVTR
;
A
#
# COMPACT_ATOMS: atom_id res chain seq x y z
N MET A 1 0.20 7.22 -23.50
CA MET A 1 0.07 6.49 -22.24
C MET A 1 -0.07 7.48 -21.10
N ASP A 2 -1.00 7.20 -20.24
CA ASP A 2 -1.32 8.10 -19.15
C ASP A 2 -0.24 8.01 -18.05
N GLU A 3 0.31 9.15 -17.65
CA GLU A 3 1.32 9.20 -16.59
C GLU A 3 0.80 8.65 -15.27
N GLN A 4 -0.50 8.73 -15.03
CA GLN A 4 -1.11 8.22 -13.81
C GLN A 4 -0.90 6.73 -13.62
N HIS A 5 -0.76 5.96 -14.71
CA HIS A 5 -0.51 4.52 -14.60
C HIS A 5 0.80 4.23 -13.90
N HIS A 6 1.82 5.06 -14.10
CA HIS A 6 3.09 4.87 -13.43
C HIS A 6 2.98 5.12 -11.92
N LEU A 7 2.22 6.13 -11.55
CA LEU A 7 2.03 6.46 -10.16
C LEU A 7 1.20 5.41 -9.42
N ASP A 8 0.23 4.85 -10.12
CA ASP A 8 -0.68 3.88 -9.51
C ASP A 8 -0.12 2.47 -9.48
N GLY A 9 1.00 2.22 -10.14
CA GLY A 9 1.51 0.86 -10.29
C GLY A 9 0.73 0.07 -11.32
N GLU A 10 0.76 -1.24 -11.20
CA GLU A 10 0.05 -2.11 -12.13
C GLU A 10 -0.39 -3.38 -11.45
N ILE A 11 -1.40 -4.03 -12.04
CA ILE A 11 -1.83 -5.35 -11.59
C ILE A 11 -1.20 -6.38 -12.52
N ARG A 12 -0.48 -7.31 -11.94
CA ARG A 12 0.28 -8.32 -12.66
C ARG A 12 0.12 -9.65 -11.96
N GLY A 13 -0.50 -10.62 -12.65
CA GLY A 13 -0.70 -11.95 -12.09
C GLY A 13 -1.51 -11.96 -10.81
N GLY A 14 -2.56 -11.13 -10.72
CA GLY A 14 -3.41 -11.06 -9.53
C GLY A 14 -2.82 -10.28 -8.37
N ARG A 15 -1.69 -9.63 -8.59
CA ARG A 15 -1.03 -8.84 -7.56
C ARG A 15 -0.87 -7.40 -8.01
N HIS A 16 -0.91 -6.49 -7.07
CA HIS A 16 -0.57 -5.10 -7.35
C HIS A 16 0.92 -4.90 -7.08
N VAL A 17 1.61 -4.25 -8.02
CA VAL A 17 3.04 -3.95 -7.90
C VAL A 17 3.25 -2.48 -8.17
N MET A 18 3.95 -1.81 -7.28
CA MET A 18 4.34 -0.42 -7.49
C MET A 18 5.76 -0.20 -7.02
N SER A 19 6.40 0.81 -7.57
CA SER A 19 7.77 1.19 -7.18
C SER A 19 7.73 2.42 -6.29
N VAL A 20 8.61 2.43 -5.31
CA VAL A 20 8.79 3.56 -4.40
C VAL A 20 10.28 3.84 -4.30
N ARG A 21 10.66 5.10 -4.48
CA ARG A 21 12.04 5.52 -4.23
C ARG A 21 12.15 5.94 -2.77
N VAL A 22 13.23 5.54 -2.13
CA VAL A 22 13.53 5.96 -0.77
C VAL A 22 14.17 7.34 -0.81
N TYR A 23 13.56 8.29 -0.11
CA TYR A 23 14.05 9.66 0.01
C TYR A 23 14.72 9.84 1.35
N TYR A 24 15.44 10.93 1.50
CA TYR A 24 16.08 11.27 2.77
C TYR A 24 15.08 11.31 3.92
N GLU A 25 13.92 11.86 3.67
CA GLU A 25 12.87 11.95 4.70
C GLU A 25 12.37 10.59 5.18
N ASP A 26 12.63 9.53 4.44
CA ASP A 26 12.23 8.18 4.83
C ASP A 26 13.23 7.51 5.75
N THR A 27 14.41 8.08 5.89
CA THR A 27 15.50 7.47 6.66
C THR A 27 15.58 8.04 8.06
N ASP A 28 16.19 7.26 8.94
CA ASP A 28 16.45 7.68 10.31
C ASP A 28 17.91 8.06 10.50
N PHE A 29 18.29 8.27 11.76
CA PHE A 29 19.64 8.66 12.11
C PHE A 29 20.70 7.66 11.63
N SER A 30 20.35 6.40 11.48
CA SER A 30 21.27 5.36 11.01
C SER A 30 21.47 5.35 9.49
N GLY A 31 20.72 6.16 8.76
CA GLY A 31 20.80 6.19 7.30
C GLY A 31 20.01 5.09 6.60
N ILE A 32 19.19 4.36 7.31
CA ILE A 32 18.31 3.36 6.74
C ILE A 32 16.86 3.81 6.91
N VAL A 33 15.97 3.20 6.15
CA VAL A 33 14.56 3.52 6.23
C VAL A 33 14.06 3.29 7.65
N TYR A 34 13.42 4.31 8.22
CA TYR A 34 12.78 4.17 9.51
C TYR A 34 11.62 3.19 9.38
N HIS A 35 11.58 2.20 10.27
CA HIS A 35 10.69 1.05 10.08
C HIS A 35 9.22 1.44 9.91
N ALA A 36 8.76 2.50 10.55
CA ALA A 36 7.37 2.94 10.40
C ALA A 36 7.05 3.40 8.97
N ASN A 37 8.06 3.80 8.20
CA ASN A 37 7.83 4.26 6.83
C ASN A 37 7.50 3.12 5.88
N TYR A 38 7.88 1.89 6.21
CA TYR A 38 7.41 0.74 5.43
C TYR A 38 5.89 0.62 5.50
N LEU A 39 5.30 0.99 6.63
CA LEU A 39 3.84 0.99 6.76
C LEU A 39 3.20 2.01 5.84
N ARG A 40 3.84 3.14 5.63
CA ARG A 40 3.37 4.16 4.68
C ARG A 40 3.47 3.65 3.25
N PHE A 41 4.57 3.00 2.90
CA PHE A 41 4.71 2.40 1.57
C PHE A 41 3.62 1.35 1.33
N MET A 42 3.35 0.53 2.32
CA MET A 42 2.31 -0.49 2.23
C MET A 42 0.93 0.12 2.10
N GLU A 43 0.66 1.21 2.81
CA GLU A 43 -0.61 1.91 2.69
C GLU A 43 -0.82 2.43 1.28
N ARG A 44 0.23 3.01 0.68
CA ARG A 44 0.16 3.46 -0.71
C ARG A 44 -0.12 2.31 -1.66
N GLY A 45 0.47 1.15 -1.39
CA GLY A 45 0.20 -0.05 -2.17
C GLY A 45 -1.26 -0.45 -2.11
N ARG A 46 -1.84 -0.47 -0.92
CA ARG A 46 -3.26 -0.79 -0.77
C ARG A 46 -4.16 0.22 -1.46
N THR A 47 -3.86 1.48 -1.29
CA THR A 47 -4.65 2.56 -1.88
C THR A 47 -4.63 2.50 -3.40
N ASN A 48 -3.45 2.33 -3.98
CA ASN A 48 -3.33 2.26 -5.43
C ASN A 48 -3.93 0.98 -6.00
N HIS A 49 -3.83 -0.12 -5.26
CA HIS A 49 -4.46 -1.37 -5.65
C HIS A 49 -5.97 -1.19 -5.79
N LEU A 50 -6.60 -0.60 -4.78
CA LEU A 50 -8.04 -0.36 -4.83
C LEU A 50 -8.42 0.61 -5.95
N ARG A 51 -7.59 1.62 -6.19
CA ARG A 51 -7.84 2.57 -7.26
C ARG A 51 -7.85 1.88 -8.63
N LEU A 52 -6.90 0.99 -8.86
CA LEU A 52 -6.84 0.25 -10.13
C LEU A 52 -7.98 -0.74 -10.27
N LEU A 53 -8.55 -1.19 -9.17
CA LEU A 53 -9.74 -2.04 -9.20
C LEU A 53 -11.03 -1.25 -9.42
N GLY A 54 -10.92 0.06 -9.60
CA GLY A 54 -12.06 0.92 -9.88
C GLY A 54 -12.68 1.58 -8.67
N ALA A 55 -12.06 1.45 -7.49
CA ALA A 55 -12.58 2.11 -6.30
C ALA A 55 -12.27 3.59 -6.35
N ASP A 56 -13.27 4.40 -6.10
CA ASP A 56 -13.10 5.83 -5.93
C ASP A 56 -13.10 6.13 -4.43
N HIS A 57 -11.92 6.35 -3.88
CA HIS A 57 -11.76 6.56 -2.45
C HIS A 57 -12.54 7.76 -1.94
N ARG A 58 -12.63 8.81 -2.76
CA ARG A 58 -13.38 10.00 -2.36
C ARG A 58 -14.87 9.70 -2.27
N ALA A 59 -15.40 8.98 -3.28
CA ALA A 59 -16.79 8.60 -3.26
C ALA A 59 -17.11 7.67 -2.11
N LEU A 60 -16.21 6.72 -1.82
CA LEU A 60 -16.38 5.83 -0.67
C LEU A 60 -16.41 6.60 0.63
N PHE A 61 -15.55 7.59 0.77
CA PHE A 61 -15.51 8.41 1.97
C PHE A 61 -16.80 9.21 2.14
N GLU A 62 -17.29 9.78 1.06
CA GLU A 62 -18.55 10.54 1.08
C GLU A 62 -19.73 9.64 1.41
N GLU A 63 -19.77 8.43 0.89
CA GLU A 63 -20.80 7.46 1.23
C GLU A 63 -20.79 7.14 2.71
N VAL A 64 -19.62 6.91 3.28
CA VAL A 64 -19.49 6.59 4.69
C VAL A 64 -20.04 7.72 5.56
N GLU A 65 -19.77 8.97 5.20
CA GLU A 65 -20.30 10.10 5.94
C GLU A 65 -21.82 10.18 5.90
N GLN A 66 -22.41 9.76 4.80
CA GLN A 66 -23.85 9.94 4.58
C GLN A 66 -24.70 8.76 5.02
N GLU A 67 -24.22 7.54 4.90
CA GLU A 67 -25.11 6.40 4.99
C GLU A 67 -24.74 5.32 5.99
N ALA A 68 -23.55 4.78 5.91
CA ALA A 68 -23.25 3.62 6.71
C ALA A 68 -21.76 3.49 6.99
N PRO A 69 -21.41 3.16 8.22
CA PRO A 69 -20.01 3.00 8.60
C PRO A 69 -19.36 1.76 7.99
N GLY A 70 -20.06 0.99 7.16
CA GLY A 70 -19.54 -0.28 6.66
C GLY A 70 -18.62 -0.20 5.47
N PHE A 71 -18.48 0.95 4.83
CA PHE A 71 -17.68 1.06 3.61
C PHE A 71 -16.26 1.58 3.81
N ALA A 72 -15.91 1.98 5.00
CA ALA A 72 -14.55 2.42 5.28
C ALA A 72 -13.66 1.22 5.56
N PHE A 73 -12.47 1.20 4.92
CA PHE A 73 -11.47 0.18 5.22
C PHE A 73 -10.61 0.65 6.37
N VAL A 74 -10.56 -0.13 7.43
CA VAL A 74 -9.78 0.17 8.63
C VAL A 74 -8.83 -0.98 8.88
N VAL A 75 -7.58 -0.67 9.19
CA VAL A 75 -6.63 -1.70 9.57
C VAL A 75 -7.00 -2.20 10.96
N ARG A 76 -7.34 -3.48 11.04
CA ARG A 76 -7.74 -4.11 12.29
C ARG A 76 -6.57 -4.74 13.01
N SER A 77 -5.73 -5.41 12.27
CA SER A 77 -4.57 -6.07 12.83
C SER A 77 -3.49 -6.20 11.76
N MET A 78 -2.26 -6.35 12.19
CA MET A 78 -1.14 -6.43 11.28
C MET A 78 -0.05 -7.29 11.91
N GLN A 79 0.55 -8.17 11.09
CA GLN A 79 1.72 -8.90 11.46
C GLN A 79 2.81 -8.56 10.46
N ILE A 80 3.97 -8.12 10.94
CA ILE A 80 5.01 -7.60 10.07
C ILE A 80 6.38 -8.08 10.53
N GLU A 81 7.25 -8.35 9.56
CA GLU A 81 8.64 -8.71 9.82
C GLU A 81 9.54 -7.79 9.02
N PHE A 82 10.61 -7.32 9.64
CA PHE A 82 11.63 -6.48 9.02
C PHE A 82 12.90 -7.30 8.88
N LEU A 83 13.27 -7.64 7.64
CA LEU A 83 14.34 -8.57 7.39
C LEU A 83 15.65 -7.90 6.95
N LYS A 84 15.55 -6.89 6.08
CA LYS A 84 16.72 -6.20 5.55
C LYS A 84 16.45 -4.71 5.45
N PRO A 85 17.45 -3.88 5.76
CA PRO A 85 17.26 -2.43 5.67
C PRO A 85 17.30 -1.94 4.21
N ALA A 86 16.57 -0.87 3.96
CA ALA A 86 16.68 -0.11 2.72
C ALA A 86 17.32 1.24 3.04
N ARG A 87 17.94 1.85 2.04
CA ARG A 87 18.69 3.09 2.18
C ARG A 87 18.21 4.13 1.18
N MET A 88 18.64 5.36 1.40
CA MET A 88 18.31 6.46 0.50
C MET A 88 18.66 6.09 -0.94
N ASP A 89 17.82 6.48 -1.86
CA ASP A 89 17.90 6.24 -3.31
C ASP A 89 17.62 4.81 -3.73
N ASP A 90 17.44 3.88 -2.81
CA ASP A 90 16.96 2.55 -3.20
C ASP A 90 15.59 2.67 -3.84
N ILE A 91 15.34 1.83 -4.83
CA ILE A 91 14.02 1.69 -5.43
C ILE A 91 13.44 0.39 -4.93
N LEU A 92 12.30 0.51 -4.26
CA LEU A 92 11.63 -0.63 -3.67
C LEU A 92 10.39 -0.99 -4.46
N GLN A 93 10.08 -2.27 -4.50
CA GLN A 93 8.81 -2.73 -5.03
C GLN A 93 7.89 -3.08 -3.87
N VAL A 94 6.69 -2.53 -3.92
CA VAL A 94 5.63 -2.84 -2.95
C VAL A 94 4.62 -3.71 -3.67
N THR A 95 4.50 -4.94 -3.23
CA THR A 95 3.58 -5.91 -3.81
C THR A 95 2.44 -6.16 -2.84
N THR A 96 1.21 -6.11 -3.35
CA THR A 96 0.01 -6.33 -2.56
C THR A 96 -0.83 -7.41 -3.22
N ALA A 97 -1.19 -8.43 -2.46
CA ALA A 97 -2.02 -9.53 -2.96
C ALA A 97 -3.12 -9.85 -1.96
N PRO A 98 -4.37 -9.99 -2.41
CA PRO A 98 -5.42 -10.48 -1.54
C PRO A 98 -5.13 -11.93 -1.17
N GLU A 99 -5.27 -12.25 0.09
CA GLU A 99 -5.01 -13.59 0.58
C GLU A 99 -6.30 -14.29 0.99
N ASP A 100 -7.19 -13.55 1.63
CA ASP A 100 -8.43 -14.11 2.12
C ASP A 100 -9.49 -13.02 2.21
N VAL A 101 -10.69 -13.33 1.73
CA VAL A 101 -11.82 -12.39 1.79
C VAL A 101 -12.95 -13.09 2.51
N LYS A 102 -13.33 -12.57 3.67
CA LYS A 102 -14.38 -13.16 4.50
C LYS A 102 -15.35 -12.08 4.96
N GLY A 103 -16.58 -12.13 4.44
CA GLY A 103 -17.61 -11.21 4.90
C GLY A 103 -17.15 -9.76 4.81
N ALA A 104 -17.00 -9.13 5.96
CA ALA A 104 -16.62 -7.73 6.06
C ALA A 104 -15.11 -7.50 6.22
N SER A 105 -14.29 -8.54 6.03
CA SER A 105 -12.85 -8.41 6.21
C SER A 105 -12.07 -8.93 5.02
N ILE A 106 -10.90 -8.34 4.80
CA ILE A 106 -9.96 -8.77 3.79
C ILE A 106 -8.59 -8.92 4.44
N THR A 107 -7.93 -10.02 4.16
CA THR A 107 -6.52 -10.20 4.53
C THR A 107 -5.67 -9.96 3.30
N LEU A 108 -4.72 -9.05 3.42
CA LEU A 108 -3.79 -8.73 2.36
C LEU A 108 -2.39 -9.18 2.74
N HIS A 109 -1.70 -9.75 1.79
CA HIS A 109 -0.27 -10.04 1.94
C HIS A 109 0.51 -8.99 1.19
N GLN A 110 1.43 -8.33 1.87
CA GLN A 110 2.25 -7.30 1.25
C GLN A 110 3.72 -7.60 1.47
N ARG A 111 4.53 -7.25 0.47
CA ARG A 111 5.98 -7.34 0.55
C ARG A 111 6.59 -6.06 0.05
N VAL A 112 7.68 -5.67 0.69
CA VAL A 112 8.52 -4.58 0.21
C VAL A 112 9.88 -5.19 -0.09
N THR A 113 10.30 -5.14 -1.34
CA THR A 113 11.56 -5.74 -1.79
C THR A 113 12.37 -4.71 -2.57
N ARG A 114 13.66 -4.95 -2.66
CA ARG A 114 14.54 -4.07 -3.41
C ARG A 114 14.88 -4.64 -4.78
#